data_b35b58096fabd8050aa7fa522cf536a0
#
_entry.id   b35b58096fabd8050aa7fa522cf536a0
#
_cell.length_a   1.000
_cell.length_b   1.000
_cell.length_c   1.000
_cell.angle_alpha   90.00
_cell.angle_beta   90.00
_cell.angle_gamma   90.00
#
_symmetry.space_group_name_H-M   'P 1'
#
loop_
_entity.id
_entity.type
_entity.pdbx_description
1 polymer ?
#
loop_
_entity_poly.entity_id
_entity_poly.type
_entity_poly.pdbx_seq_one_letter_code
_entity_poly.pdbx_strand_id
1 'polypeptide(L)' 'MLFDLQLLGKPDAAGNADVIENRTLAAASVEEAARAAREIVLNTPVPGVYGFRLISNGLEVFHWFIGQEGV' A
#
# COMPACT_ATOMS: atom_id res chain seq x y z
N MET A 1 -7.51 -0.75 -15.02
CA MET A 1 -7.86 0.22 -13.96
C MET A 1 -6.59 0.83 -13.40
N LEU A 2 -6.63 2.10 -13.09
CA LEU A 2 -5.51 2.79 -12.46
C LEU A 2 -5.83 3.00 -10.98
N PHE A 3 -4.84 2.72 -10.14
CA PHE A 3 -4.92 2.96 -8.71
C PHE A 3 -3.84 3.92 -8.29
N ASP A 4 -4.13 4.76 -7.31
CA ASP A 4 -3.10 5.52 -6.63
C ASP A 4 -2.55 4.61 -5.54
N LEU A 5 -1.25 4.39 -5.58
CA LEU A 5 -0.56 3.57 -4.59
C LEU A 5 0.23 4.48 -3.65
N GLN A 6 -0.09 4.44 -2.38
CA GLN A 6 0.65 5.17 -1.36
C GLN A 6 1.47 4.18 -0.55
N LEU A 7 2.78 4.36 -0.56
CA LEU A 7 3.68 3.57 0.29
C LEU A 7 3.73 4.23 1.66
N LEU A 8 3.44 3.46 2.68
CA LEU A 8 3.22 3.98 4.03
C LEU A 8 4.32 3.54 4.98
N GLY A 9 4.63 4.40 5.95
CA GLY A 9 5.51 4.06 7.05
C GLY A 9 4.79 3.22 8.09
N LYS A 10 5.48 2.90 9.19
CA LYS A 10 4.90 2.12 10.28
C LYS A 10 3.77 2.91 10.93
N PRO A 11 2.59 2.29 11.13
CA PRO A 11 1.48 2.98 11.78
C PRO A 11 1.78 3.24 13.25
N ASP A 12 1.25 4.37 13.75
CA ASP A 12 1.35 4.70 15.18
C ASP A 12 0.27 3.95 15.98
N ALA A 13 0.19 4.24 17.28
CA ALA A 13 -0.77 3.58 18.16
C ALA A 13 -2.22 3.83 17.77
N ALA A 14 -2.50 4.94 17.09
CA ALA A 14 -3.84 5.27 16.60
C ALA A 14 -4.13 4.67 15.22
N GLY A 15 -3.16 4.00 14.61
CA GLY A 15 -3.31 3.40 13.30
C GLY A 15 -3.02 4.35 12.13
N ASN A 16 -2.48 5.52 12.40
CA ASN A 16 -2.12 6.47 11.37
C ASN A 16 -0.70 6.23 10.89
N ALA A 17 -0.50 6.31 9.58
CA ALA A 17 0.81 6.12 8.99
C ALA A 17 1.10 7.26 7.99
N ASP A 18 2.37 7.68 7.94
CA ASP A 18 2.81 8.71 7.01
C ASP A 18 2.93 8.14 5.61
N VAL A 19 2.58 8.93 4.61
CA VAL A 19 2.79 8.57 3.21
C VAL A 19 4.23 8.89 2.87
N ILE A 20 5.00 7.86 2.52
CA ILE A 20 6.41 8.01 2.15
C ILE A 20 6.56 8.32 0.67
N GLU A 21 5.77 7.65 -0.17
CA GLU A 21 5.85 7.83 -1.61
C GLU A 21 4.49 7.57 -2.25
N ASN A 22 4.20 8.30 -3.32
CA ASN A 22 3.01 8.10 -4.13
C ASN A 22 3.41 7.55 -5.48
N ARG A 23 2.69 6.54 -5.97
CA ARG A 23 2.89 5.94 -7.29
C ARG A 23 1.54 5.68 -7.93
N THR A 24 1.55 5.43 -9.24
CA THR A 24 0.38 4.97 -9.95
C THR A 24 0.57 3.50 -10.30
N LEU A 25 -0.46 2.70 -10.11
CA LEU A 25 -0.42 1.27 -10.37
C LEU A 25 -1.58 0.87 -11.27
N ALA A 26 -1.28 0.21 -12.37
CA ALA A 26 -2.31 -0.33 -13.27
C ALA A 26 -2.53 -1.81 -12.97
N ALA A 27 -3.79 -2.22 -12.84
CA ALA A 27 -4.14 -3.60 -12.59
C ALA A 27 -5.56 -3.85 -13.06
N ALA A 28 -5.91 -5.11 -13.27
CA ALA A 28 -7.24 -5.49 -13.73
C ALA A 28 -8.28 -5.48 -12.60
N SER A 29 -7.83 -5.61 -11.36
CA SER A 29 -8.73 -5.68 -10.21
C SER A 29 -8.01 -5.18 -8.95
N VAL A 30 -8.78 -4.95 -7.88
CA VAL A 30 -8.21 -4.59 -6.59
C VAL A 30 -7.31 -5.71 -6.07
N GLU A 31 -7.72 -6.96 -6.24
CA GLU A 31 -6.93 -8.11 -5.79
C GLU A 31 -5.56 -8.17 -6.49
N GLU A 32 -5.55 -7.96 -7.79
CA GLU A 32 -4.31 -7.95 -8.55
C GLU A 32 -3.44 -6.77 -8.14
N ALA A 33 -4.05 -5.59 -7.95
CA ALA A 33 -3.35 -4.40 -7.50
C ALA A 33 -2.74 -4.62 -6.12
N ALA A 34 -3.49 -5.23 -5.21
CA ALA A 34 -3.01 -5.49 -3.85
C ALA A 34 -1.82 -6.46 -3.86
N ARG A 35 -1.87 -7.48 -4.70
CA ARG A 35 -0.76 -8.44 -4.82
C ARG A 35 0.49 -7.75 -5.35
N ALA A 36 0.35 -6.94 -6.39
CA ALA A 36 1.48 -6.20 -6.96
C ALA A 36 2.03 -5.20 -5.94
N ALA A 37 1.16 -4.50 -5.22
CA ALA A 37 1.58 -3.53 -4.21
C ALA A 37 2.35 -4.20 -3.07
N ARG A 38 1.92 -5.39 -2.64
CA ARG A 38 2.63 -6.14 -1.60
C ARG A 38 4.05 -6.48 -2.05
N GLU A 39 4.20 -6.92 -3.29
CA GLU A 39 5.53 -7.20 -3.84
C GLU A 39 6.40 -5.94 -3.86
N ILE A 40 5.82 -4.80 -4.21
CA ILE A 40 6.53 -3.53 -4.19
C ILE A 40 7.01 -3.21 -2.78
N VAL A 41 6.16 -3.34 -1.77
CA VAL A 41 6.53 -3.06 -0.38
C VAL A 41 7.65 -3.99 0.09
N LEU A 42 7.56 -5.27 -0.22
CA LEU A 42 8.54 -6.26 0.24
C LEU A 42 9.89 -6.14 -0.45
N ASN A 43 9.94 -5.53 -1.63
CA ASN A 43 11.16 -5.45 -2.43
C ASN A 43 11.66 -4.03 -2.67
N THR A 44 10.99 -3.02 -2.12
CA THR A 44 11.36 -1.63 -2.37
C THR A 44 12.67 -1.26 -1.69
N PRO A 45 13.56 -0.51 -2.38
CA PRO A 45 14.76 0.02 -1.75
C PRO A 45 14.49 1.26 -0.89
N VAL A 46 13.26 1.80 -0.92
CA VAL A 46 12.91 2.99 -0.15
C VAL A 46 12.87 2.62 1.34
N PRO A 47 13.68 3.28 2.19
CA PRO A 47 13.73 2.94 3.61
C PRO A 47 12.44 3.37 4.33
N GLY A 48 12.06 2.60 5.33
CA GLY A 48 10.94 2.94 6.18
C GLY A 48 9.58 2.54 5.66
N VAL A 49 9.48 1.95 4.47
CA VAL A 49 8.20 1.49 3.94
C VAL A 49 7.75 0.25 4.71
N TYR A 50 6.56 0.33 5.29
CA TYR A 50 6.01 -0.74 6.12
C TYR A 50 4.69 -1.29 5.61
N GLY A 51 4.04 -0.60 4.67
CA GLY A 51 2.78 -1.03 4.11
C GLY A 51 2.36 -0.16 2.94
N PHE A 52 1.11 -0.33 2.52
CA PHE A 52 0.59 0.45 1.41
C PHE A 52 -0.91 0.69 1.55
N ARG A 53 -1.39 1.66 0.78
CA ARG A 53 -2.81 1.96 0.63
C ARG A 53 -3.09 2.10 -0.86
N LEU A 54 -4.18 1.51 -1.31
CA LEU A 54 -4.66 1.66 -2.68
C LEU A 54 -5.88 2.56 -2.68
N ILE A 55 -5.88 3.53 -3.60
CA ILE A 55 -6.96 4.49 -3.74
C ILE A 55 -7.47 4.44 -5.18
N SER A 56 -8.78 4.37 -5.35
CA SER A 56 -9.43 4.41 -6.65
C SER A 56 -10.52 5.46 -6.61
N ASN A 57 -10.49 6.40 -7.55
CA ASN A 57 -11.44 7.50 -7.63
C ASN A 57 -11.55 8.29 -6.32
N GLY A 58 -10.41 8.49 -5.65
CA GLY A 58 -10.36 9.25 -4.40
C GLY A 58 -10.77 8.48 -3.16
N LEU A 59 -11.12 7.19 -3.29
CA LEU A 59 -11.54 6.37 -2.15
C LEU A 59 -10.55 5.24 -1.91
N GLU A 60 -10.21 5.04 -0.63
CA GLU A 60 -9.38 3.91 -0.25
C GLU A 60 -10.15 2.61 -0.50
N VAL A 61 -9.54 1.72 -1.28
CA VAL A 61 -10.15 0.42 -1.60
C VAL A 61 -9.44 -0.75 -0.94
N PHE A 62 -8.22 -0.55 -0.47
CA PHE A 62 -7.47 -1.59 0.21
C PHE A 62 -6.26 -0.98 0.93
N HIS A 63 -5.85 -1.61 2.04
CA HIS A 63 -4.59 -1.27 2.70
C HIS A 63 -4.01 -2.53 3.34
N TRP A 64 -2.70 -2.51 3.56
CA TRP A 64 -2.00 -3.65 4.17
C TRP A 64 -0.70 -3.16 4.80
N PHE A 65 -0.35 -3.76 5.94
CA PHE A 65 0.92 -3.52 6.61
C PHE A 65 1.63 -4.83 6.84
N ILE A 66 2.97 -4.80 6.83
CA ILE A 66 3.79 -5.99 7.09
C ILE A 66 3.39 -6.56 8.46
N GLY A 67 3.15 -7.87 8.51
CA GLY A 67 2.75 -8.54 9.73
C GLY A 67 1.26 -8.54 10.00
N GLN A 68 0.47 -7.88 9.16
CA GLN A 68 -0.97 -7.86 9.32
C GLN A 68 -1.63 -9.19 8.96
N GLU A 69 -1.07 -9.91 8.01
CA GLU A 69 -1.57 -11.23 7.68
C GLU A 69 -0.88 -12.30 8.50
N GLY A 70 -1.47 -13.48 8.55
CA GLY A 70 -0.93 -14.58 9.32
C GLY A 70 -1.32 -14.55 10.80
N VAL A 71 -2.23 -13.70 11.11
CA VAL A 71 -2.76 -13.57 12.47
C VAL A 71 -3.74 -14.71 12.74
#